data_5dd70f6b62dc1ced5bd6008e6b4ad0bb
#
_entry.id   5dd70f6b62dc1ced5bd6008e6b4ad0bb
#
_cell.length_a   1.000
_cell.length_b   1.000
_cell.length_c   1.000
_cell.angle_alpha   90.00
_cell.angle_beta   90.00
_cell.angle_gamma   90.00
#
_symmetry.space_group_name_H-M   'P 1'
#
loop_
_entity.id
_entity.type
_entity.pdbx_description
1 polymer ?
#
loop_
_entity_poly.entity_id
_entity_poly.type
_entity_poly.pdbx_seq_one_letter_code
_entity_poly.pdbx_strand_id
1 'polypeptide(L)' 'MPTGTIARLLIDKGFGFIRDEGGIEHFFHRSAVRGAVFELLREGQRVEFASEESTKGPRAGDVRLLEG' A
#
# COMPACT_ATOMS: atom_id res chain seq x y z
N MET A 1 -1.58 13.59 0.18
CA MET A 1 -0.87 12.32 0.05
C MET A 1 -1.36 11.62 -1.22
N PRO A 2 -0.49 10.92 -1.93
CA PRO A 2 -0.94 10.20 -3.11
C PRO A 2 -1.93 9.10 -2.75
N THR A 3 -2.75 8.74 -3.72
CA THR A 3 -3.73 7.68 -3.57
C THR A 3 -3.46 6.59 -4.60
N GLY A 4 -3.92 5.41 -4.30
CA GLY A 4 -3.77 4.28 -5.19
C GLY A 4 -4.71 3.16 -4.82
N THR A 5 -4.48 2.01 -5.44
CA THR A 5 -5.29 0.81 -5.22
C THR A 5 -4.36 -0.33 -4.85
N ILE A 6 -4.77 -1.15 -3.89
CA ILE A 6 -3.99 -2.33 -3.52
C ILE A 6 -4.01 -3.29 -4.70
N ALA A 7 -2.83 -3.51 -5.29
CA ALA A 7 -2.69 -4.35 -6.46
C ALA A 7 -2.40 -5.80 -6.09
N ARG A 8 -1.61 -6.01 -5.03
CA ARG A 8 -1.25 -7.36 -4.58
C ARG A 8 -1.11 -7.36 -3.08
N LEU A 9 -1.49 -8.49 -2.48
CA LEU A 9 -1.30 -8.73 -1.05
C LEU A 9 -0.69 -10.11 -0.86
N LEU A 10 0.38 -10.16 -0.09
CA LEU A 10 1.08 -11.39 0.27
C LEU A 10 0.99 -11.50 1.79
N ILE A 11 -0.18 -11.92 2.27
CA ILE A 11 -0.51 -11.89 3.69
C ILE A 11 0.48 -12.71 4.51
N ASP A 12 0.81 -13.89 4.02
CA ASP A 12 1.74 -14.79 4.71
C ASP A 12 3.17 -14.25 4.76
N LYS A 13 3.50 -13.35 3.84
CA LYS A 13 4.83 -12.73 3.79
C LYS A 13 4.89 -11.37 4.46
N GLY A 14 3.73 -10.77 4.74
CA GLY A 14 3.64 -9.52 5.47
C GLY A 14 3.90 -8.27 4.64
N PHE A 15 3.65 -8.30 3.33
CA PHE A 15 3.83 -7.12 2.48
C PHE A 15 2.86 -7.15 1.31
N GLY A 16 2.81 -6.05 0.58
CA GLY A 16 1.97 -5.96 -0.60
C GLY A 16 2.44 -4.83 -1.50
N PHE A 17 1.65 -4.55 -2.53
CA PHE A 17 1.95 -3.51 -3.51
C PHE A 17 0.72 -2.66 -3.74
N ILE A 18 0.94 -1.35 -3.85
CA ILE A 18 -0.09 -0.36 -4.16
C ILE A 18 0.25 0.21 -5.52
N ARG A 19 -0.72 0.18 -6.43
CA ARG A 19 -0.56 0.83 -7.74
C ARG A 19 -1.14 2.24 -7.64
N ASP A 20 -0.31 3.23 -7.92
CA ASP A 20 -0.76 4.61 -7.89
C ASP A 20 -1.50 4.97 -9.18
N GLU A 21 -2.00 6.21 -9.26
CA GLU A 21 -2.79 6.64 -10.41
C GLU A 21 -1.95 6.75 -11.68
N GLY A 22 -0.64 6.84 -11.56
CA GLY A 22 0.26 6.81 -12.70
C GLY A 22 0.67 5.42 -13.15
N GLY A 23 0.17 4.38 -12.49
CA GLY A 23 0.48 2.99 -12.84
C GLY A 23 1.74 2.44 -12.21
N ILE A 24 2.37 3.18 -11.31
CA ILE A 24 3.59 2.75 -10.63
C ILE A 24 3.21 1.97 -9.39
N GLU A 25 3.82 0.81 -9.21
CA GLU A 25 3.60 -0.01 -8.03
C GLU A 25 4.59 0.34 -6.95
N HIS A 26 4.08 0.52 -5.73
CA HIS A 26 4.87 0.85 -4.55
C HIS A 26 4.79 -0.30 -3.57
N PHE A 27 5.94 -0.76 -3.12
CA PHE A 27 6.00 -1.79 -2.08
C PHE A 27 5.57 -1.19 -0.75
N PHE A 28 4.78 -1.93 0.03
CA PHE A 28 4.51 -1.55 1.41
C PHE A 28 4.59 -2.77 2.32
N HIS A 29 5.12 -2.56 3.51
CA HIS A 29 5.22 -3.59 4.53
C HIS A 29 4.01 -3.48 5.46
N ARG A 30 3.64 -4.59 6.10
CA ARG A 30 2.51 -4.59 7.04
C ARG A 30 2.65 -3.53 8.12
N SER A 31 3.88 -3.22 8.53
CA SER A 31 4.13 -2.20 9.56
C SER A 31 3.81 -0.78 9.09
N ALA A 32 3.63 -0.57 7.79
CA ALA A 32 3.29 0.73 7.25
C ALA A 32 1.78 1.02 7.28
N VAL A 33 0.96 0.03 7.57
CA VAL A 33 -0.50 0.19 7.58
C VAL A 33 -0.92 0.88 8.87
N ARG A 34 -1.74 1.91 8.73
CA ARG A 34 -2.25 2.71 9.84
C ARG A 34 -3.77 2.66 9.84
N GLY A 35 -4.36 2.52 11.03
CA GLY A 35 -5.80 2.57 11.19
C GLY A 35 -6.56 1.39 10.61
N ALA A 36 -5.87 0.33 10.22
CA ALA A 36 -6.48 -0.89 9.68
C ALA A 36 -5.57 -2.06 10.00
N VAL A 37 -6.12 -3.27 9.91
CA VAL A 37 -5.36 -4.50 10.14
C VAL A 37 -4.91 -5.02 8.78
N PHE A 38 -3.60 -5.20 8.61
CA PHE A 38 -3.02 -5.65 7.35
C PHE A 38 -3.69 -6.94 6.85
N GLU A 39 -3.89 -7.90 7.75
CA GLU A 39 -4.45 -9.21 7.40
C GLU A 39 -5.89 -9.15 6.90
N LEU A 40 -6.57 -8.03 7.11
CA LEU A 40 -7.95 -7.84 6.64
C LEU A 40 -8.03 -7.01 5.37
N LEU A 41 -6.92 -6.55 4.85
CA LEU A 41 -6.89 -5.80 3.60
C LEU A 41 -7.21 -6.74 2.43
N ARG A 42 -7.70 -6.14 1.34
CA ARG A 42 -8.04 -6.89 0.13
C ARG A 42 -7.55 -6.16 -1.09
N GLU A 43 -7.20 -6.92 -2.12
CA GLU A 43 -6.85 -6.36 -3.41
C GLU A 43 -8.05 -5.61 -3.97
N GLY A 44 -7.76 -4.47 -4.60
CA GLY A 44 -8.79 -3.61 -5.15
C GLY A 44 -9.25 -2.47 -4.24
N GLN A 45 -8.87 -2.49 -2.97
CA GLN A 45 -9.23 -1.41 -2.06
C GLN A 45 -8.43 -0.14 -2.38
N ARG A 46 -9.09 1.02 -2.19
CA ARG A 46 -8.42 2.31 -2.38
C ARG A 46 -7.74 2.72 -1.08
N VAL A 47 -6.54 3.27 -1.23
CA VAL A 47 -5.74 3.69 -0.09
C VAL A 47 -5.06 5.02 -0.40
N GLU A 48 -4.70 5.75 0.65
CA GLU A 48 -3.73 6.84 0.52
C GLU A 48 -2.45 6.41 1.24
N PHE A 49 -1.34 6.98 0.83
CA PHE A 49 -0.04 6.58 1.37
C PHE A 49 0.98 7.68 1.19
N ALA A 50 2.07 7.61 1.96
CA ALA A 50 3.21 8.48 1.78
C ALA A 50 4.19 7.79 0.83
N SER A 51 4.51 8.48 -0.27
CA SER A 51 5.46 7.95 -1.24
C SER A 51 6.87 8.11 -0.69
N GLU A 52 7.64 7.03 -0.71
CA GLU A 52 9.03 7.02 -0.26
C GLU A 52 9.90 6.41 -1.34
N GLU A 53 11.11 6.90 -1.46
CA GLU A 53 12.09 6.31 -2.35
C GLU A 53 13.05 5.43 -1.55
N SER A 54 13.42 4.30 -2.12
CA SER A 54 14.42 3.42 -1.53
C SER A 54 15.31 2.90 -2.63
N THR A 55 16.44 2.31 -2.22
CA THR A 55 17.38 1.71 -3.17
C THR A 55 16.77 0.56 -3.95
N LYS A 56 15.65 0.00 -3.46
CA LYS A 56 14.96 -1.13 -4.10
C LYS A 56 13.77 -0.69 -4.94
N GLY A 57 13.52 0.62 -5.06
CA GLY A 57 12.42 1.15 -5.85
C GLY A 57 11.38 1.89 -5.01
N PRO A 58 10.24 2.24 -5.61
CA PRO A 58 9.21 3.00 -4.90
C PRO A 58 8.65 2.22 -3.73
N ARG A 59 8.40 2.94 -2.64
CA ARG A 59 7.89 2.37 -1.40
C ARG A 59 6.79 3.26 -0.84
N ALA A 60 5.81 2.65 -0.18
CA ALA A 60 4.72 3.38 0.45
C ALA A 60 4.82 3.25 1.97
N GLY A 61 4.68 4.38 2.66
CA GLY A 61 4.55 4.43 4.11
C GLY A 61 3.20 5.02 4.48
N ASP A 62 2.83 4.92 5.76
CA ASP A 62 1.57 5.48 6.28
C ASP A 62 0.37 5.15 5.40
N VAL A 63 0.21 3.86 5.10
CA VAL A 63 -0.87 3.39 4.25
C VAL A 63 -2.19 3.43 5.03
N ARG A 64 -3.20 4.12 4.49
CA ARG A 64 -4.51 4.25 5.13
C ARG A 64 -5.60 3.91 4.13
N LEU A 65 -6.58 3.13 4.58
CA LEU A 65 -7.74 2.84 3.76
C LEU A 65 -8.57 4.10 3.52
N LEU A 66 -8.99 4.28 2.28
CA LEU A 66 -9.96 5.30 1.93
C LEU A 66 -11.32 4.64 1.87
N GLU A 67 -12.23 5.11 2.71
CA GLU A 67 -13.59 4.62 2.69
C GLU A 67 -14.41 5.50 1.75
N GLY A 68 -14.86 4.87 0.70
CA GLY A 68 -15.60 5.57 -0.33
C GLY A 68 -17.05 5.69 -0.05
#